data_b6c4d8cad18fe44a56cfa2e1eb8aaca7
#
_entry.id   b6c4d8cad18fe44a56cfa2e1eb8aaca7
#
_cell.length_a   1.000
_cell.length_b   1.000
_cell.length_c   1.000
_cell.angle_alpha   90.00
_cell.angle_beta   90.00
_cell.angle_gamma   90.00
#
_symmetry.space_group_name_H-M   'P 1'
#
loop_
_entity.id
_entity.type
_entity.pdbx_description
1 polymer ?
#
loop_
_entity_poly.entity_id
_entity_poly.type
_entity_poly.pdbx_seq_one_letter_code
_entity_poly.pdbx_strand_id
1 'polypeptide(L)'
;WYKNGEKEKEGNLKDGKEDGLWVVWHENGQKAVEANYKDGKEDGLEVNWYKNGQKESEGNWKDGKVHGVLTAWYENGQKQAQANFKDGNRDGLQVMWYVDGEKRLETNISEGKPHGDSVTWFANGKIRSEEYYRFGIIRAAKYWDNKGEPADSLEEAEGGFNLDQTINRKGLIYLKDSDSPYTGKLFEFHANSLKKKETKE
;
A
#
# COMPACT_ATOMS: atom_id res chain seq x y z
N TRP A 1 -7.72 30.81 -13.98
CA TRP A 1 -7.07 31.63 -12.96
C TRP A 1 -7.82 31.50 -11.66
N TYR A 2 -7.10 31.46 -10.56
CA TYR A 2 -7.65 31.52 -9.20
C TYR A 2 -8.21 32.93 -8.89
N LYS A 3 -9.07 33.03 -7.87
CA LYS A 3 -9.61 34.31 -7.40
C LYS A 3 -8.55 35.30 -6.91
N ASN A 4 -7.40 34.78 -6.44
CA ASN A 4 -6.24 35.58 -6.01
C ASN A 4 -5.37 36.09 -7.15
N GLY A 5 -5.71 35.76 -8.41
CA GLY A 5 -4.99 36.19 -9.62
C GLY A 5 -3.83 35.25 -10.03
N GLU A 6 -3.59 34.19 -9.29
CA GLU A 6 -2.60 33.17 -9.66
C GLU A 6 -3.11 32.29 -10.81
N LYS A 7 -2.19 31.80 -11.65
CA LYS A 7 -2.52 30.87 -12.72
C LYS A 7 -3.00 29.54 -12.14
N GLU A 8 -4.14 29.04 -12.63
CA GLU A 8 -4.71 27.76 -12.21
C GLU A 8 -4.28 26.62 -13.13
N LYS A 9 -4.41 26.85 -14.45
CA LYS A 9 -4.02 25.83 -15.44
C LYS A 9 -3.62 26.45 -16.77
N GLU A 10 -2.78 25.72 -17.52
CA GLU A 10 -2.33 26.07 -18.86
C GLU A 10 -2.09 24.79 -19.66
N GLY A 11 -2.40 24.81 -20.94
CA GLY A 11 -2.16 23.73 -21.87
C GLY A 11 -2.74 24.05 -23.26
N ASN A 12 -2.48 23.18 -24.20
CA ASN A 12 -2.93 23.33 -25.57
C ASN A 12 -4.11 22.40 -25.87
N LEU A 13 -5.02 22.90 -26.72
CA LEU A 13 -6.09 22.10 -27.29
C LEU A 13 -5.86 21.93 -28.79
N LYS A 14 -6.06 20.72 -29.28
CA LYS A 14 -6.12 20.37 -30.70
C LYS A 14 -7.47 19.72 -30.97
N ASP A 15 -8.22 20.28 -31.92
CA ASP A 15 -9.57 19.79 -32.23
C ASP A 15 -10.50 19.69 -31.01
N GLY A 16 -10.34 20.63 -30.05
CA GLY A 16 -11.12 20.69 -28.82
C GLY A 16 -10.72 19.67 -27.73
N LYS A 17 -9.64 18.92 -27.93
CA LYS A 17 -9.07 17.94 -26.97
C LYS A 17 -7.73 18.40 -26.48
N GLU A 18 -7.38 18.01 -25.26
CA GLU A 18 -6.07 18.26 -24.67
C GLU A 18 -4.98 17.58 -25.50
N ASP A 19 -3.91 18.35 -25.86
CA ASP A 19 -2.81 17.85 -26.69
C ASP A 19 -1.50 18.55 -26.28
N GLY A 20 -0.45 17.77 -25.99
CA GLY A 20 0.82 18.26 -25.49
C GLY A 20 0.84 18.45 -24.00
N LEU A 21 1.74 19.33 -23.53
CA LEU A 21 1.96 19.55 -22.10
C LEU A 21 0.83 20.38 -21.48
N TRP A 22 0.30 19.88 -20.37
CA TRP A 22 -0.62 20.57 -19.47
C TRP A 22 0.03 20.78 -18.11
N VAL A 23 -0.15 21.98 -17.57
CA VAL A 23 0.36 22.35 -16.24
C VAL A 23 -0.79 22.91 -15.40
N VAL A 24 -0.91 22.45 -14.19
CA VAL A 24 -1.83 22.93 -13.16
C VAL A 24 -1.02 23.44 -11.98
N TRP A 25 -1.45 24.52 -11.35
CA TRP A 25 -0.82 25.12 -10.18
C TRP A 25 -1.75 25.07 -8.98
N HIS A 26 -1.19 25.01 -7.81
CA HIS A 26 -1.86 25.26 -6.55
C HIS A 26 -2.16 26.76 -6.38
N GLU A 27 -3.11 27.14 -5.51
CA GLU A 27 -3.43 28.54 -5.19
C GLU A 27 -2.23 29.34 -4.63
N ASN A 28 -1.18 28.67 -4.15
CA ASN A 28 0.06 29.31 -3.69
C ASN A 28 1.09 29.56 -4.81
N GLY A 29 0.71 29.31 -6.08
CA GLY A 29 1.54 29.52 -7.26
C GLY A 29 2.55 28.39 -7.55
N GLN A 30 2.66 27.36 -6.70
CA GLN A 30 3.50 26.21 -6.97
C GLN A 30 2.82 25.24 -7.93
N LYS A 31 3.61 24.51 -8.75
CA LYS A 31 3.06 23.45 -9.60
C LYS A 31 2.32 22.41 -8.76
N ALA A 32 1.17 21.97 -9.25
CA ALA A 32 0.38 20.87 -8.71
C ALA A 32 0.48 19.63 -9.61
N VAL A 33 0.35 19.83 -10.94
CA VAL A 33 0.40 18.74 -11.92
C VAL A 33 1.15 19.22 -13.16
N GLU A 34 1.94 18.34 -13.74
CA GLU A 34 2.48 18.47 -15.10
C GLU A 34 2.25 17.13 -15.79
N ALA A 35 1.48 17.12 -16.86
CA ALA A 35 1.08 15.92 -17.57
C ALA A 35 1.10 16.14 -19.08
N ASN A 36 1.44 15.08 -19.82
CA ASN A 36 1.36 15.09 -21.28
C ASN A 36 0.08 14.42 -21.76
N TYR A 37 -0.58 15.06 -22.71
CA TYR A 37 -1.83 14.59 -23.32
C TYR A 37 -1.68 14.38 -24.81
N LYS A 38 -2.43 13.42 -25.34
CA LYS A 38 -2.61 13.20 -26.77
C LYS A 38 -4.06 12.83 -27.03
N ASP A 39 -4.71 13.60 -27.90
CA ASP A 39 -6.11 13.39 -28.30
C ASP A 39 -7.08 13.32 -27.07
N GLY A 40 -6.80 14.07 -25.98
CA GLY A 40 -7.58 14.14 -24.76
C GLY A 40 -7.34 13.03 -23.76
N LYS A 41 -6.24 12.25 -23.91
CA LYS A 41 -5.84 11.20 -22.96
C LYS A 41 -4.42 11.47 -22.48
N GLU A 42 -4.12 11.10 -21.23
CA GLU A 42 -2.75 11.12 -20.73
C GLU A 42 -1.87 10.19 -21.60
N ASP A 43 -0.78 10.74 -22.15
CA ASP A 43 0.18 10.03 -22.99
C ASP A 43 1.58 10.59 -22.78
N GLY A 44 2.37 9.97 -21.94
CA GLY A 44 3.69 10.43 -21.55
C GLY A 44 3.86 10.56 -20.04
N LEU A 45 4.85 11.35 -19.63
CA LEU A 45 5.17 11.59 -18.23
C LEU A 45 4.09 12.47 -17.57
N GLU A 46 3.67 12.05 -16.36
CA GLU A 46 2.91 12.87 -15.43
C GLU A 46 3.67 12.99 -14.11
N VAL A 47 3.73 14.20 -13.58
CA VAL A 47 4.30 14.50 -12.27
C VAL A 47 3.31 15.33 -11.48
N ASN A 48 3.06 14.90 -10.24
CA ASN A 48 2.22 15.59 -9.27
C ASN A 48 3.08 16.12 -8.12
N TRP A 49 2.71 17.27 -7.55
CA TRP A 49 3.40 17.89 -6.41
C TRP A 49 2.42 18.28 -5.31
N TYR A 50 2.87 18.11 -4.09
CA TYR A 50 2.24 18.65 -2.90
C TYR A 50 2.29 20.18 -2.88
N LYS A 51 1.43 20.81 -2.06
CA LYS A 51 1.43 22.27 -1.84
C LYS A 51 2.74 22.84 -1.28
N ASN A 52 3.60 21.99 -0.69
CA ASN A 52 4.94 22.35 -0.21
C ASN A 52 6.01 22.31 -1.31
N GLY A 53 5.63 21.95 -2.57
CA GLY A 53 6.52 21.86 -3.72
C GLY A 53 7.29 20.56 -3.86
N GLN A 54 7.14 19.63 -2.95
CA GLN A 54 7.75 18.30 -3.07
C GLN A 54 6.92 17.42 -4.00
N LYS A 55 7.57 16.49 -4.71
CA LYS A 55 6.86 15.51 -5.54
C LYS A 55 5.92 14.67 -4.70
N GLU A 56 4.70 14.47 -5.20
CA GLU A 56 3.69 13.56 -4.68
C GLU A 56 3.70 12.23 -5.44
N SER A 57 3.71 12.30 -6.79
CA SER A 57 3.83 11.12 -7.64
C SER A 57 4.47 11.42 -8.97
N GLU A 58 5.04 10.37 -9.60
CA GLU A 58 5.61 10.42 -10.95
C GLU A 58 5.41 9.08 -11.63
N GLY A 59 4.92 9.10 -12.87
CA GLY A 59 4.74 7.91 -13.68
C GLY A 59 4.53 8.23 -15.14
N ASN A 60 4.49 7.20 -15.97
CA ASN A 60 4.17 7.32 -17.37
C ASN A 60 2.79 6.75 -17.67
N TRP A 61 2.11 7.42 -18.59
CA TRP A 61 0.80 7.02 -19.12
C TRP A 61 0.90 6.71 -20.60
N LYS A 62 0.05 5.82 -21.05
CA LYS A 62 -0.16 5.54 -22.45
C LYS A 62 -1.65 5.32 -22.71
N ASP A 63 -2.22 6.11 -23.61
CA ASP A 63 -3.65 6.05 -23.94
C ASP A 63 -4.56 6.16 -22.69
N GLY A 64 -4.20 6.99 -21.69
CA GLY A 64 -4.93 7.18 -20.43
C GLY A 64 -4.76 6.06 -19.40
N LYS A 65 -3.74 5.20 -19.58
CA LYS A 65 -3.44 4.11 -18.64
C LYS A 65 -2.00 4.20 -18.15
N VAL A 66 -1.80 4.00 -16.85
CA VAL A 66 -0.46 3.91 -16.27
C VAL A 66 0.34 2.79 -16.95
N HIS A 67 1.58 3.07 -17.33
CA HIS A 67 2.49 2.14 -17.98
C HIS A 67 3.91 2.30 -17.44
N GLY A 68 4.57 1.20 -17.08
CA GLY A 68 5.89 1.23 -16.48
C GLY A 68 5.85 1.52 -14.98
N VAL A 69 6.84 2.24 -14.48
CA VAL A 69 6.99 2.50 -13.04
C VAL A 69 6.18 3.74 -12.63
N LEU A 70 5.35 3.59 -11.61
CA LEU A 70 4.74 4.69 -10.87
C LEU A 70 5.41 4.77 -9.50
N THR A 71 5.89 5.95 -9.12
CA THR A 71 6.47 6.22 -7.80
C THR A 71 5.64 7.28 -7.09
N ALA A 72 5.37 7.08 -5.81
CA ALA A 72 4.74 8.06 -4.93
C ALA A 72 5.67 8.38 -3.75
N TRP A 73 5.55 9.60 -3.24
CA TRP A 73 6.32 10.11 -2.09
C TRP A 73 5.40 10.65 -1.02
N TYR A 74 5.87 10.68 0.20
CA TYR A 74 5.26 11.42 1.31
C TYR A 74 5.56 12.91 1.19
N GLU A 75 4.80 13.75 1.90
CA GLU A 75 5.03 15.21 1.97
C GLU A 75 6.42 15.59 2.53
N ASN A 76 7.13 14.69 3.21
CA ASN A 76 8.51 14.88 3.67
C ASN A 76 9.56 14.55 2.59
N GLY A 77 9.13 14.16 1.37
CA GLY A 77 9.99 13.82 0.24
C GLY A 77 10.53 12.39 0.24
N GLN A 78 10.24 11.59 1.25
CA GLN A 78 10.64 10.18 1.26
C GLN A 78 9.67 9.34 0.40
N LYS A 79 10.19 8.29 -0.24
CA LYS A 79 9.35 7.37 -1.01
C LYS A 79 8.27 6.76 -0.13
N GLN A 80 7.04 6.70 -0.65
CA GLN A 80 5.89 6.04 -0.06
C GLN A 80 5.61 4.70 -0.73
N ALA A 81 5.61 4.68 -2.07
CA ALA A 81 5.33 3.50 -2.85
C ALA A 81 6.00 3.57 -4.22
N GLN A 82 6.35 2.41 -4.77
CA GLN A 82 6.77 2.23 -6.14
C GLN A 82 6.18 0.93 -6.67
N ALA A 83 5.58 0.96 -7.85
CA ALA A 83 4.99 -0.22 -8.45
C ALA A 83 5.16 -0.20 -9.97
N ASN A 84 5.27 -1.39 -10.57
CA ASN A 84 5.25 -1.55 -12.02
C ASN A 84 3.81 -1.76 -12.50
N PHE A 85 3.51 -1.17 -13.65
CA PHE A 85 2.21 -1.25 -14.32
C PHE A 85 2.37 -1.66 -15.77
N LYS A 86 1.43 -2.47 -16.24
CA LYS A 86 1.27 -2.83 -17.64
C LYS A 86 -0.20 -2.65 -18.01
N ASP A 87 -0.48 -1.76 -18.97
CA ASP A 87 -1.81 -1.46 -19.48
C ASP A 87 -2.82 -1.10 -18.37
N GLY A 88 -2.36 -0.33 -17.36
CA GLY A 88 -3.16 0.13 -16.22
C GLY A 88 -3.27 -0.87 -15.05
N ASN A 89 -2.77 -2.10 -15.20
CA ASN A 89 -2.78 -3.11 -14.14
C ASN A 89 -1.39 -3.21 -13.49
N ARG A 90 -1.36 -3.43 -12.17
CA ARG A 90 -0.09 -3.73 -11.48
C ARG A 90 0.47 -5.05 -11.99
N ASP A 91 1.71 -5.03 -12.44
CA ASP A 91 2.43 -6.20 -12.97
C ASP A 91 3.93 -6.02 -12.74
N GLY A 92 4.54 -6.87 -11.94
CA GLY A 92 5.93 -6.80 -11.52
C GLY A 92 6.11 -6.38 -10.07
N LEU A 93 7.30 -5.86 -9.74
CA LEU A 93 7.68 -5.51 -8.38
C LEU A 93 6.88 -4.32 -7.84
N GLN A 94 6.38 -4.46 -6.62
CA GLN A 94 5.81 -3.39 -5.80
C GLN A 94 6.63 -3.27 -4.50
N VAL A 95 7.01 -2.04 -4.13
CA VAL A 95 7.69 -1.73 -2.88
C VAL A 95 6.94 -0.59 -2.19
N MET A 96 6.78 -0.70 -0.88
CA MET A 96 6.20 0.35 -0.03
C MET A 96 7.15 0.66 1.12
N TRP A 97 7.14 1.90 1.58
CA TRP A 97 7.95 2.39 2.69
C TRP A 97 7.09 3.04 3.76
N TYR A 98 7.59 3.08 4.95
CA TYR A 98 7.08 3.91 6.04
C TYR A 98 7.50 5.37 5.82
N VAL A 99 6.89 6.28 6.58
CA VAL A 99 7.14 7.73 6.49
C VAL A 99 8.56 8.13 6.91
N ASP A 100 9.27 7.28 7.65
CA ASP A 100 10.67 7.43 8.06
C ASP A 100 11.67 6.88 7.03
N GLY A 101 11.16 6.24 5.94
CA GLY A 101 11.96 5.72 4.82
C GLY A 101 12.32 4.24 4.94
N GLU A 102 12.01 3.58 6.04
CA GLU A 102 12.19 2.14 6.17
C GLU A 102 11.22 1.36 5.27
N LYS A 103 11.65 0.23 4.72
CA LYS A 103 10.77 -0.64 3.92
C LYS A 103 9.62 -1.17 4.78
N ARG A 104 8.42 -1.19 4.20
CA ARG A 104 7.21 -1.77 4.78
C ARG A 104 6.75 -3.03 4.07
N LEU A 105 6.86 -3.07 2.75
CA LEU A 105 6.44 -4.18 1.90
C LEU A 105 7.32 -4.25 0.66
N GLU A 106 7.68 -5.46 0.28
CA GLU A 106 8.20 -5.78 -1.06
C GLU A 106 7.50 -7.04 -1.55
N THR A 107 6.87 -6.99 -2.72
CA THR A 107 6.12 -8.11 -3.28
C THR A 107 6.11 -8.06 -4.79
N ASN A 108 6.00 -9.23 -5.41
CA ASN A 108 5.77 -9.32 -6.84
C ASN A 108 4.27 -9.48 -7.12
N ILE A 109 3.81 -8.77 -8.15
CA ILE A 109 2.44 -8.81 -8.65
C ILE A 109 2.45 -9.38 -10.06
N SER A 110 1.55 -10.28 -10.35
CA SER A 110 1.28 -10.78 -11.70
C SER A 110 -0.22 -10.75 -11.94
N GLU A 111 -0.63 -10.11 -13.04
CA GLU A 111 -2.05 -9.94 -13.37
C GLU A 111 -2.89 -9.34 -12.23
N GLY A 112 -2.31 -8.36 -11.52
CA GLY A 112 -2.96 -7.66 -10.39
C GLY A 112 -3.04 -8.44 -9.07
N LYS A 113 -2.43 -9.64 -8.99
CA LYS A 113 -2.43 -10.49 -7.79
C LYS A 113 -1.01 -10.76 -7.30
N PRO A 114 -0.77 -10.87 -5.98
CA PRO A 114 0.51 -11.32 -5.45
C PRO A 114 0.93 -12.67 -6.04
N HIS A 115 2.20 -12.76 -6.49
CA HIS A 115 2.78 -13.94 -7.09
C HIS A 115 4.28 -14.01 -6.80
N GLY A 116 4.78 -15.11 -6.26
CA GLY A 116 6.16 -15.25 -5.83
C GLY A 116 6.36 -14.73 -4.40
N ASP A 117 7.57 -14.29 -4.11
CA ASP A 117 7.97 -13.86 -2.78
C ASP A 117 7.38 -12.50 -2.41
N SER A 118 7.00 -12.38 -1.15
CA SER A 118 6.54 -11.14 -0.51
C SER A 118 7.16 -11.04 0.88
N VAL A 119 7.74 -9.89 1.20
CA VAL A 119 8.33 -9.62 2.50
C VAL A 119 7.70 -8.36 3.07
N THR A 120 7.34 -8.42 4.35
CA THR A 120 6.89 -7.24 5.09
C THR A 120 7.83 -6.97 6.27
N TRP A 121 7.90 -5.71 6.67
CA TRP A 121 8.73 -5.25 7.78
C TRP A 121 7.89 -4.42 8.76
N PHE A 122 8.30 -4.43 10.00
CA PHE A 122 7.89 -3.46 11.00
C PHE A 122 8.60 -2.12 10.79
N ALA A 123 8.08 -1.05 11.38
CA ALA A 123 8.70 0.29 11.31
C ALA A 123 10.10 0.36 11.94
N ASN A 124 10.48 -0.61 12.78
CA ASN A 124 11.82 -0.73 13.34
C ASN A 124 12.82 -1.47 12.41
N GLY A 125 12.43 -1.75 11.15
CA GLY A 125 13.25 -2.41 10.13
C GLY A 125 13.35 -3.93 10.26
N LYS A 126 12.77 -4.55 11.30
CA LYS A 126 12.77 -6.00 11.44
C LYS A 126 11.72 -6.64 10.53
N ILE A 127 12.04 -7.83 10.01
CA ILE A 127 11.10 -8.61 9.20
C ILE A 127 9.88 -8.97 10.05
N ARG A 128 8.69 -8.78 9.48
CA ARG A 128 7.40 -9.16 10.05
C ARG A 128 6.86 -10.43 9.42
N SER A 129 6.97 -10.56 8.08
CA SER A 129 6.61 -11.79 7.38
C SER A 129 7.45 -12.01 6.14
N GLU A 130 7.69 -13.29 5.82
CA GLU A 130 8.11 -13.79 4.53
C GLU A 130 7.02 -14.73 4.02
N GLU A 131 6.45 -14.43 2.87
CA GLU A 131 5.32 -15.15 2.31
C GLU A 131 5.61 -15.51 0.85
N TYR A 132 5.17 -16.68 0.43
CA TYR A 132 5.20 -17.09 -0.97
C TYR A 132 3.79 -17.23 -1.51
N TYR A 133 3.48 -16.47 -2.53
CA TYR A 133 2.18 -16.43 -3.19
C TYR A 133 2.18 -17.17 -4.52
N ARG A 134 1.06 -17.82 -4.82
CA ARG A 134 0.74 -18.30 -6.16
C ARG A 134 -0.66 -17.84 -6.54
N PHE A 135 -0.75 -16.90 -7.48
CA PHE A 135 -2.01 -16.29 -7.95
C PHE A 135 -2.89 -15.75 -6.80
N GLY A 136 -2.29 -14.97 -5.89
CA GLY A 136 -2.97 -14.34 -4.76
C GLY A 136 -3.24 -15.25 -3.56
N ILE A 137 -2.81 -16.52 -3.60
CA ILE A 137 -3.00 -17.48 -2.51
C ILE A 137 -1.64 -17.74 -1.85
N ILE A 138 -1.57 -17.56 -0.52
CA ILE A 138 -0.39 -17.92 0.27
C ILE A 138 -0.18 -19.44 0.21
N ARG A 139 1.04 -19.87 -0.10
CA ARG A 139 1.48 -21.27 -0.15
C ARG A 139 2.46 -21.62 0.93
N ALA A 140 3.23 -20.63 1.40
CA ALA A 140 4.14 -20.74 2.51
C ALA A 140 4.24 -19.37 3.19
N ALA A 141 4.43 -19.34 4.50
CA ALA A 141 4.64 -18.13 5.25
C ALA A 141 5.48 -18.41 6.51
N LYS A 142 6.25 -17.39 6.90
CA LYS A 142 6.94 -17.29 8.18
C LYS A 142 6.63 -15.92 8.76
N TYR A 143 6.48 -15.84 10.06
CA TYR A 143 6.14 -14.62 10.77
C TYR A 143 7.10 -14.41 11.95
N TRP A 144 7.30 -13.15 12.30
CA TRP A 144 8.11 -12.72 13.44
C TRP A 144 7.41 -11.55 14.14
N ASP A 145 7.60 -11.46 15.43
CA ASP A 145 7.14 -10.31 16.21
C ASP A 145 8.06 -9.10 16.02
N ASN A 146 7.70 -7.96 16.61
CA ASN A 146 8.47 -6.72 16.50
C ASN A 146 9.83 -6.74 17.23
N LYS A 147 10.12 -7.79 17.99
CA LYS A 147 11.44 -8.07 18.60
C LYS A 147 12.29 -8.96 17.70
N GLY A 148 11.70 -9.58 16.67
CA GLY A 148 12.32 -10.51 15.74
C GLY A 148 12.28 -11.95 16.21
N GLU A 149 11.45 -12.27 17.19
CA GLU A 149 11.22 -13.65 17.62
C GLU A 149 10.21 -14.32 16.65
N PRO A 150 10.39 -15.60 16.33
CA PRO A 150 9.46 -16.34 15.49
C PRO A 150 8.06 -16.36 16.08
N ALA A 151 7.05 -16.25 15.21
CA ALA A 151 5.64 -16.31 15.54
C ALA A 151 4.93 -17.36 14.67
N ASP A 152 3.95 -18.07 15.22
CA ASP A 152 3.22 -19.12 14.49
C ASP A 152 2.21 -18.57 13.49
N SER A 153 1.82 -17.30 13.65
CA SER A 153 0.85 -16.62 12.78
C SER A 153 1.14 -15.13 12.66
N LEU A 154 0.57 -14.50 11.64
CA LEU A 154 0.60 -13.04 11.50
C LEU A 154 -0.06 -12.33 12.69
N GLU A 155 -1.12 -12.91 13.23
CA GLU A 155 -1.83 -12.40 14.40
C GLU A 155 -0.93 -12.37 15.64
N GLU A 156 -0.18 -13.44 15.90
CA GLU A 156 0.80 -13.49 16.97
C GLU A 156 1.94 -12.49 16.74
N ALA A 157 2.45 -12.39 15.51
CA ALA A 157 3.48 -11.44 15.13
C ALA A 157 3.07 -9.99 15.39
N GLU A 158 1.79 -9.65 15.25
CA GLU A 158 1.22 -8.32 15.53
C GLU A 158 0.95 -8.07 17.01
N GLY A 159 1.26 -9.04 17.88
CA GLY A 159 0.94 -8.99 19.32
C GLY A 159 -0.53 -9.30 19.59
N GLY A 160 -1.21 -9.95 18.64
CA GLY A 160 -2.51 -10.59 18.85
C GLY A 160 -2.35 -11.82 19.76
N PHE A 161 -3.39 -12.13 20.50
CA PHE A 161 -3.40 -13.31 21.37
C PHE A 161 -4.02 -14.49 20.64
N ASN A 162 -3.34 -15.63 20.69
CA ASN A 162 -3.93 -16.91 20.32
C ASN A 162 -5.11 -17.19 21.26
N LEU A 163 -6.28 -17.55 20.71
CA LEU A 163 -7.46 -17.90 21.52
C LEU A 163 -7.18 -19.00 22.54
N ASP A 164 -6.20 -19.87 22.32
CA ASP A 164 -5.75 -20.88 23.28
C ASP A 164 -5.11 -20.24 24.55
N GLN A 165 -4.67 -18.99 24.49
CA GLN A 165 -4.14 -18.21 25.60
C GLN A 165 -5.19 -17.33 26.28
N THR A 166 -6.42 -17.36 25.81
CA THR A 166 -7.52 -16.55 26.34
C THR A 166 -8.60 -17.42 26.95
N ILE A 167 -9.32 -16.87 27.92
CA ILE A 167 -10.53 -17.45 28.51
C ILE A 167 -11.68 -16.46 28.41
N ASN A 168 -12.86 -16.96 28.05
CA ASN A 168 -14.08 -16.15 28.02
C ASN A 168 -14.81 -16.30 29.37
N ARG A 169 -14.93 -15.16 30.10
CA ARG A 169 -15.72 -15.10 31.34
C ARG A 169 -16.82 -14.09 31.16
N LYS A 170 -18.09 -14.54 31.18
CA LYS A 170 -19.28 -13.68 31.06
C LYS A 170 -19.27 -12.73 29.84
N GLY A 171 -18.79 -13.22 28.68
CA GLY A 171 -18.72 -12.41 27.47
C GLY A 171 -17.51 -11.48 27.35
N LEU A 172 -16.61 -11.46 28.36
CA LEU A 172 -15.36 -10.73 28.30
C LEU A 172 -14.19 -11.73 28.12
N ILE A 173 -13.20 -11.29 27.35
CA ILE A 173 -12.01 -12.12 27.07
C ILE A 173 -10.89 -11.69 28.00
N TYR A 174 -10.23 -12.68 28.61
CA TYR A 174 -9.11 -12.51 29.52
C TYR A 174 -7.91 -13.30 28.98
N LEU A 175 -6.70 -12.82 29.26
CA LEU A 175 -5.51 -13.66 29.13
C LEU A 175 -5.58 -14.80 30.17
N LYS A 176 -5.07 -15.98 29.83
CA LYS A 176 -5.21 -17.20 30.63
C LYS A 176 -4.78 -17.04 32.11
N ASP A 177 -3.82 -16.16 32.36
CA ASP A 177 -3.28 -15.88 33.70
C ASP A 177 -3.56 -14.44 34.18
N SER A 178 -4.61 -13.79 33.64
CA SER A 178 -4.97 -12.41 33.96
C SER A 178 -6.37 -12.32 34.58
N ASP A 179 -6.49 -11.50 35.62
CA ASP A 179 -7.78 -11.16 36.24
C ASP A 179 -8.44 -9.90 35.60
N SER A 180 -7.73 -9.24 34.70
CA SER A 180 -8.24 -8.06 33.97
C SER A 180 -8.71 -8.43 32.56
N PRO A 181 -9.85 -7.89 32.08
CA PRO A 181 -10.31 -8.11 30.72
C PRO A 181 -9.29 -7.60 29.68
N TYR A 182 -9.15 -8.34 28.59
CA TYR A 182 -8.34 -7.92 27.47
C TYR A 182 -9.01 -6.75 26.72
N THR A 183 -8.29 -5.65 26.56
CA THR A 183 -8.77 -4.43 25.88
C THR A 183 -8.14 -4.20 24.49
N GLY A 184 -7.30 -5.13 24.00
CA GLY A 184 -6.68 -5.07 22.69
C GLY A 184 -7.65 -5.49 21.55
N LYS A 185 -7.17 -5.42 20.30
CA LYS A 185 -7.92 -5.89 19.15
C LYS A 185 -8.05 -7.41 19.18
N LEU A 186 -9.28 -7.90 19.22
CA LEU A 186 -9.61 -9.30 18.96
C LEU A 186 -9.95 -9.44 17.48
N PHE A 187 -9.26 -10.34 16.82
CA PHE A 187 -9.64 -10.75 15.47
C PHE A 187 -10.71 -11.85 15.59
N GLU A 188 -11.89 -11.62 15.01
CA GLU A 188 -12.92 -12.64 14.90
C GLU A 188 -12.41 -13.76 14.00
N PHE A 189 -12.18 -14.93 14.58
CA PHE A 189 -11.99 -16.15 13.81
C PHE A 189 -13.32 -16.50 13.12
N HIS A 190 -13.34 -16.55 11.81
CA HIS A 190 -14.48 -17.11 11.10
C HIS A 190 -14.73 -18.54 11.58
N ALA A 191 -15.95 -18.82 11.97
CA ALA A 191 -16.42 -20.10 12.56
C ALA A 191 -16.08 -21.37 11.75
N ASN A 192 -15.52 -21.24 10.54
CA ASN A 192 -15.11 -22.36 9.69
C ASN A 192 -13.74 -22.98 10.08
N SER A 193 -12.91 -22.30 10.90
CA SER A 193 -11.63 -22.84 11.34
C SER A 193 -11.77 -23.75 12.56
N LEU A 194 -12.81 -23.56 13.37
CA LEU A 194 -13.07 -24.37 14.57
C LEU A 194 -13.65 -25.76 14.25
N LYS A 195 -14.35 -25.95 13.12
CA LYS A 195 -14.96 -27.22 12.75
C LYS A 195 -13.97 -28.30 12.28
N LYS A 196 -12.68 -27.98 12.04
CA LYS A 196 -11.68 -28.98 11.61
C LYS A 196 -10.92 -29.65 12.74
N LYS A 197 -11.06 -29.21 14.00
CA LYS A 197 -10.38 -29.84 15.16
C LYS A 197 -11.25 -30.80 15.94
N GLU A 198 -12.59 -30.86 15.69
CA GLU A 198 -13.50 -31.74 16.44
C GLU A 198 -13.76 -33.13 15.83
N THR A 199 -13.08 -33.48 14.73
CA THR A 199 -13.23 -34.82 14.12
C THR A 199 -11.92 -35.59 14.07
N LYS A 200 -11.28 -35.77 15.21
CA LYS A 200 -10.28 -36.84 15.47
C LYS A 200 -10.38 -37.25 16.93
N GLU A 201 -11.37 -38.03 17.25
CA GLU A 201 -11.31 -39.15 18.15
C GLU A 201 -11.46 -40.43 17.35
#